data_b0b048fb72fe87355784f9a6aa3879de
#
_entry.id   b0b048fb72fe87355784f9a6aa3879de
#
_cell.length_a   1.000
_cell.length_b   1.000
_cell.length_c   1.000
_cell.angle_alpha   90.00
_cell.angle_beta   90.00
_cell.angle_gamma   90.00
#
_symmetry.space_group_name_H-M   'P 1'
#
loop_
_entity.id
_entity.type
_entity.pdbx_description
1 polymer ?
#
loop_
_entity_poly.entity_id
_entity_poly.type
_entity_poly.pdbx_seq_one_letter_code
_entity_poly.pdbx_strand_id
1 'polypeptide(L)'
;MKGLFFPNAFTPNSDNKNDKIKALLFGNVANFELKIYNRYGQLVFQTINVKEGWDGKFLGVNQEKGSFVWICKYQFFNETYKIEKGLFTLIR
;
A
#
# COMPACT_ATOMS: atom_id res chain seq x y z
N MET A 1 19.18 -6.93 6.53
CA MET A 1 18.37 -7.24 5.34
C MET A 1 17.56 -6.05 4.93
N LYS A 2 17.58 -5.73 3.64
CA LYS A 2 16.80 -4.62 3.10
C LYS A 2 15.80 -5.15 2.09
N GLY A 3 14.63 -4.59 2.05
CA GLY A 3 13.63 -4.99 1.07
C GLY A 3 12.26 -4.43 1.36
N LEU A 4 11.35 -4.75 0.47
CA LEU A 4 9.96 -4.35 0.54
C LEU A 4 9.09 -5.60 0.57
N PHE A 5 8.12 -5.61 1.47
CA PHE A 5 7.04 -6.59 1.45
C PHE A 5 5.71 -5.85 1.40
N PHE A 6 4.82 -6.29 0.52
CA PHE A 6 3.46 -5.77 0.46
C PHE A 6 2.50 -6.94 0.48
N PRO A 7 1.52 -6.97 1.41
CA PRO A 7 0.58 -8.08 1.49
C PRO A 7 -0.22 -8.25 0.20
N ASN A 8 -0.61 -9.49 -0.11
CA ASN A 8 -1.37 -9.77 -1.33
C ASN A 8 -2.87 -9.90 -1.07
N ALA A 9 -3.31 -9.74 0.18
CA ALA A 9 -4.72 -9.76 0.54
C ALA A 9 -4.96 -8.86 1.74
N PHE A 10 -6.14 -8.25 1.80
CA PHE A 10 -6.50 -7.30 2.82
C PHE A 10 -7.98 -7.43 3.15
N THR A 11 -8.28 -7.59 4.43
CA THR A 11 -9.66 -7.73 4.92
C THR A 11 -9.91 -6.68 6.01
N PRO A 12 -10.47 -5.51 5.65
CA PRO A 12 -10.80 -4.51 6.65
C PRO A 12 -12.12 -4.89 7.32
N ASN A 13 -12.04 -5.48 8.49
CA ASN A 13 -13.22 -6.03 9.18
C ASN A 13 -13.67 -5.21 10.37
N SER A 14 -13.12 -4.02 10.56
CA SER A 14 -13.52 -3.06 11.59
C SER A 14 -13.35 -3.58 13.03
N ASP A 15 -12.41 -4.49 13.24
CA ASP A 15 -12.15 -5.02 14.60
C ASP A 15 -11.03 -4.26 15.31
N ASN A 16 -10.60 -3.14 14.75
CA ASN A 16 -9.51 -2.31 15.26
C ASN A 16 -8.14 -2.99 15.25
N LYS A 17 -8.02 -4.07 14.49
CA LYS A 17 -6.77 -4.79 14.31
C LYS A 17 -6.51 -4.97 12.82
N ASN A 18 -5.37 -4.48 12.36
CA ASN A 18 -4.97 -4.68 10.96
C ASN A 18 -6.02 -4.19 9.96
N ASP A 19 -6.72 -3.11 10.30
CA ASP A 19 -7.75 -2.54 9.44
C ASP A 19 -7.16 -1.75 8.28
N LYS A 20 -5.85 -1.75 8.12
CA LYS A 20 -5.18 -1.00 7.06
C LYS A 20 -4.11 -1.87 6.41
N ILE A 21 -3.97 -1.71 5.10
CA ILE A 21 -2.91 -2.37 4.35
C ILE A 21 -1.80 -1.35 4.08
N LYS A 22 -0.57 -1.76 4.31
CA LYS A 22 0.58 -0.88 4.10
C LYS A 22 1.79 -1.66 3.65
N ALA A 23 2.73 -0.94 3.05
CA ALA A 23 4.03 -1.49 2.69
C ALA A 23 4.88 -1.67 3.94
N LEU A 24 5.62 -2.77 3.99
CA LEU A 24 6.61 -3.02 5.03
C LEU A 24 7.99 -2.90 4.42
N LEU A 25 8.79 -1.96 4.92
CA LEU A 25 10.13 -1.71 4.42
C LEU A 25 11.14 -2.05 5.50
N PHE A 26 12.14 -2.82 5.11
CA PHE A 26 13.21 -3.29 6.00
C PHE A 26 14.50 -2.60 5.58
N GLY A 27 14.99 -1.71 6.45
CA GLY A 27 16.20 -0.94 6.19
C GLY A 27 16.00 0.54 6.51
N ASN A 28 17.01 1.35 6.24
CA ASN A 28 16.97 2.79 6.47
C ASN A 28 16.39 3.48 5.26
N VAL A 29 15.14 3.89 5.35
CA VAL A 29 14.40 4.50 4.24
C VAL A 29 14.66 6.00 4.21
N ALA A 30 15.15 6.49 3.06
CA ALA A 30 15.36 7.92 2.82
C ALA A 30 14.14 8.57 2.19
N ASN A 31 13.48 7.88 1.26
CA ASN A 31 12.29 8.40 0.57
C ASN A 31 11.29 7.27 0.33
N PHE A 32 10.01 7.63 0.32
CA PHE A 32 8.94 6.65 0.18
C PHE A 32 7.70 7.31 -0.43
N GLU A 33 7.06 6.61 -1.36
CA GLU A 33 5.76 6.99 -1.88
C GLU A 33 4.99 5.72 -2.25
N LEU A 34 3.76 5.61 -1.75
CA LEU A 34 2.88 4.49 -2.06
C LEU A 34 1.63 5.01 -2.72
N LYS A 35 1.22 4.37 -3.82
CA LYS A 35 -0.04 4.67 -4.51
C LYS A 35 -0.80 3.37 -4.70
N ILE A 36 -2.12 3.44 -4.51
CA ILE A 36 -3.01 2.30 -4.73
C ILE A 36 -4.08 2.70 -5.73
N TYR A 37 -4.30 1.85 -6.72
CA TYR A 37 -5.27 2.07 -7.79
C TYR A 37 -6.29 0.94 -7.80
N ASN A 38 -7.53 1.26 -8.15
CA ASN A 38 -8.52 0.24 -8.38
C ASN A 38 -8.34 -0.39 -9.77
N ARG A 39 -9.17 -1.39 -10.10
CA ARG A 39 -9.07 -2.09 -11.39
C ARG A 39 -9.39 -1.21 -12.59
N TYR A 40 -9.96 -0.05 -12.37
CA TYR A 40 -10.27 0.90 -13.45
C TYR A 40 -9.16 1.93 -13.64
N GLY A 41 -8.06 1.79 -12.90
CA GLY A 41 -6.95 2.73 -12.99
C GLY A 41 -7.14 4.01 -12.20
N GLN A 42 -8.15 4.09 -11.33
CA GLN A 42 -8.39 5.25 -10.51
C GLN A 42 -7.52 5.19 -9.25
N LEU A 43 -6.84 6.29 -8.94
CA LEU A 43 -6.06 6.42 -7.71
C LEU A 43 -7.01 6.50 -6.52
N VAL A 44 -6.92 5.55 -5.60
CA VAL A 44 -7.79 5.51 -4.42
C VAL A 44 -7.06 5.79 -3.12
N PHE A 45 -5.71 5.77 -3.14
CA PHE A 45 -4.92 6.07 -1.95
C PHE A 45 -3.51 6.46 -2.35
N GLN A 46 -2.93 7.40 -1.61
CA GLN A 46 -1.56 7.83 -1.81
C GLN A 46 -0.99 8.34 -0.49
N THR A 47 0.25 7.98 -0.20
CA THR A 47 0.93 8.48 0.99
C THR A 47 2.44 8.53 0.78
N ILE A 48 3.10 9.43 1.51
CA ILE A 48 4.57 9.47 1.60
C ILE A 48 5.03 9.05 2.99
N ASN A 49 4.12 8.62 3.85
CA ASN A 49 4.44 8.19 5.21
C ASN A 49 4.45 6.66 5.25
N VAL A 50 5.63 6.09 5.51
CA VAL A 50 5.81 4.64 5.51
C VAL A 50 4.95 3.93 6.56
N LYS A 51 4.51 4.65 7.58
CA LYS A 51 3.66 4.08 8.63
C LYS A 51 2.17 4.16 8.33
N GLU A 52 1.80 4.87 7.27
CA GLU A 52 0.40 5.05 6.91
C GLU A 52 -0.08 3.94 6.00
N GLY A 53 -1.26 3.39 6.30
CA GLY A 53 -1.89 2.37 5.49
C GLY A 53 -3.24 2.80 4.99
N TRP A 54 -3.76 2.04 4.01
CA TRP A 54 -5.06 2.29 3.41
C TRP A 54 -6.13 1.47 4.12
N ASP A 55 -7.26 2.09 4.38
CA ASP A 55 -8.36 1.49 5.13
C ASP A 55 -9.44 0.87 4.24
N GLY A 56 -9.25 0.83 2.93
CA GLY A 56 -10.23 0.27 2.01
C GLY A 56 -11.33 1.24 1.61
N LYS A 57 -11.19 2.51 1.95
CA LYS A 57 -12.17 3.53 1.61
C LYS A 57 -11.59 4.58 0.68
N PHE A 58 -12.46 5.16 -0.15
CA PHE A 58 -12.09 6.29 -0.99
C PHE A 58 -13.16 7.36 -0.80
N LEU A 59 -12.74 8.53 -0.34
CA LEU A 59 -13.64 9.67 -0.04
C LEU A 59 -14.75 9.24 0.94
N GLY A 60 -14.37 8.41 1.94
CA GLY A 60 -15.30 7.95 2.96
C GLY A 60 -16.20 6.79 2.55
N VAL A 61 -16.06 6.29 1.32
CA VAL A 61 -16.89 5.21 0.79
C VAL A 61 -16.09 3.92 0.73
N ASN A 62 -16.66 2.85 1.30
CA ASN A 62 -16.05 1.53 1.21
C ASN A 62 -15.91 1.11 -0.25
N GLN A 63 -14.70 0.71 -0.64
CA GLN A 63 -14.47 0.18 -1.97
C GLN A 63 -14.92 -1.27 -2.04
N GLU A 64 -15.40 -1.69 -3.21
CA GLU A 64 -15.85 -3.06 -3.41
C GLU A 64 -14.68 -4.03 -3.38
N LYS A 65 -14.98 -5.27 -2.97
CA LYS A 65 -14.00 -6.35 -3.02
C LYS A 65 -13.49 -6.55 -4.44
N GLY A 66 -12.25 -6.97 -4.57
CA GLY A 66 -11.65 -7.23 -5.87
C GLY A 66 -10.17 -6.93 -5.88
N SER A 67 -9.62 -6.86 -7.08
CA SER A 67 -8.19 -6.66 -7.28
C SER A 67 -7.85 -5.17 -7.33
N PHE A 68 -6.74 -4.84 -6.65
CA PHE A 68 -6.18 -3.49 -6.64
C PHE A 68 -4.71 -3.58 -7.02
N VAL A 69 -4.18 -2.48 -7.53
CA VAL A 69 -2.76 -2.36 -7.90
C VAL A 69 -2.09 -1.42 -6.92
N TRP A 70 -0.94 -1.84 -6.42
CA TRP A 70 -0.10 -0.94 -5.63
C TRP A 70 1.19 -0.64 -6.40
N ILE A 71 1.66 0.59 -6.26
CA ILE A 71 2.96 1.02 -6.81
C ILE A 71 3.69 1.72 -5.67
N CYS A 72 4.89 1.25 -5.38
CA CYS A 72 5.72 1.82 -4.32
C CYS A 72 7.05 2.28 -4.90
N LYS A 73 7.36 3.56 -4.72
CA LYS A 73 8.65 4.13 -5.05
C LYS A 73 9.36 4.42 -3.76
N TYR A 74 10.57 3.88 -3.59
CA TYR A 74 11.30 4.05 -2.34
C TYR A 74 12.79 4.11 -2.59
N GLN A 75 13.51 4.64 -1.60
CA GLN A 75 14.96 4.77 -1.65
C GLN A 75 15.50 4.53 -0.26
N PHE A 76 16.46 3.62 -0.16
CA PHE A 76 17.25 3.49 1.07
C PHE A 76 18.40 4.48 1.04
N PHE A 77 18.93 4.84 2.22
CA PHE A 77 20.07 5.75 2.28
C PHE A 77 21.24 5.19 1.49
N ASN A 78 21.91 6.08 0.73
CA ASN A 78 23.07 5.76 -0.11
C ASN A 78 22.78 4.78 -1.23
N GLU A 79 21.52 4.66 -1.65
CA GLU A 79 21.12 3.80 -2.76
C GLU A 79 20.26 4.57 -3.74
N THR A 80 20.08 3.99 -4.93
CA THR A 80 19.20 4.58 -5.94
C THR A 80 17.74 4.28 -5.61
N TYR A 81 16.83 5.05 -6.23
CA TYR A 81 15.41 4.78 -6.14
C TYR A 81 15.06 3.43 -6.74
N LYS A 82 14.09 2.79 -6.14
CA LYS A 82 13.50 1.56 -6.65
C LYS A 82 12.01 1.76 -6.79
N ILE A 83 11.42 1.12 -7.80
CA ILE A 83 9.97 1.13 -8.00
C ILE A 83 9.53 -0.31 -8.08
N GLU A 84 8.58 -0.69 -7.21
CA GLU A 84 7.97 -2.00 -7.26
C GLU A 84 6.47 -1.85 -7.35
N LYS A 85 5.82 -2.81 -7.98
CA LYS A 85 4.37 -2.82 -8.14
C LYS A 85 3.85 -4.23 -8.07
N GLY A 86 2.58 -4.37 -7.76
CA GLY A 86 1.95 -5.67 -7.68
C GLY A 86 0.46 -5.54 -7.52
N LEU A 87 -0.17 -6.68 -7.28
CA LEU A 87 -1.61 -6.77 -7.08
C LEU A 87 -1.89 -7.25 -5.67
N PHE A 88 -3.00 -6.78 -5.11
CA PHE A 88 -3.55 -7.39 -3.91
C PHE A 88 -5.06 -7.48 -4.04
N THR A 89 -5.67 -8.34 -3.23
CA THR A 89 -7.11 -8.55 -3.24
C THR A 89 -7.72 -7.95 -1.98
N LEU A 90 -8.73 -7.10 -2.17
CA LEU A 90 -9.55 -6.60 -1.08
C LEU A 90 -10.69 -7.58 -0.86
N ILE A 91 -10.79 -8.11 0.36
CA ILE A 91 -11.78 -9.11 0.74
C ILE A 91 -12.74 -8.47 1.72
N ARG A 92 -14.04 -8.64 1.47
CA ARG A 92 -15.07 -8.17 2.40
C ARG A 92 -16.08 -9.25 2.71
#